data_01c70633dd0a0018747d369a2004320b
#
_entry.id   01c70633dd0a0018747d369a2004320b
#
_cell.length_a   1.000
_cell.length_b   1.000
_cell.length_c   1.000
_cell.angle_alpha   90.00
_cell.angle_beta   90.00
_cell.angle_gamma   90.00
#
_symmetry.space_group_name_H-M   'P 1'
#
loop_
_entity.id
_entity.type
_entity.pdbx_description
1 polymer ?
#
loop_
_entity_poly.entity_id
_entity_poly.type
_entity_poly.pdbx_seq_one_letter_code
_entity_poly.pdbx_strand_id
1 'polypeptide(L)'
;MKLFNIDMHISIVHDVKSLFPEIGHSIDSCCMSGHTWVNKESQGTTEVINPQNWFGIDQDMCDRFYEVYKDKLSEYDGFIHSYPPAFAALFEKFDKPIYTIACTRYDYPCGSGEPATQDRLAWLNEKLMKGYENGQVKFIANNLYDKKYCEEFCGGDWKFIPSLCTYVSHLRCTGETNQILMWDRNRDGLRNELVYKNVEPRFSTSQVYDREKLIGASGIIHIPYNISVMSSFEHYAMGIPMFVPSYDLLIDWKTQGRNVLSELEFCNNLNQPVKDEWIKLADWYDKENMPGVMLFESIDHLHELIDTYDREAVTNEMKESYGKKKERTIALWEEVLV
;
A
#
# COMPACT_ATOMS: atom_id res chain seq x y z
N MET A 1 -15.78 16.44 -7.34
CA MET A 1 -16.39 15.84 -6.14
C MET A 1 -15.62 16.29 -4.90
N LYS A 2 -16.30 16.48 -3.78
CA LYS A 2 -15.70 16.62 -2.46
C LYS A 2 -15.89 15.31 -1.70
N LEU A 3 -14.81 14.61 -1.40
CA LEU A 3 -14.83 13.31 -0.74
C LEU A 3 -14.40 13.41 0.72
N PHE A 4 -14.95 12.53 1.57
CA PHE A 4 -14.46 12.34 2.93
C PHE A 4 -13.71 11.02 3.06
N ASN A 5 -12.55 11.07 3.71
CA ASN A 5 -11.71 9.91 3.98
C ASN A 5 -11.62 9.65 5.48
N ILE A 6 -11.77 8.38 5.87
CA ILE A 6 -11.37 7.86 7.17
C ILE A 6 -10.44 6.67 6.95
N ASP A 7 -9.28 6.65 7.63
CA ASP A 7 -8.26 5.67 7.29
C ASP A 7 -7.26 5.41 8.44
N MET A 8 -6.59 4.26 8.38
CA MET A 8 -5.49 3.90 9.26
C MET A 8 -4.12 3.89 8.54
N HIS A 9 -4.06 4.18 7.23
CA HIS A 9 -2.84 4.11 6.43
C HIS A 9 -2.44 5.45 5.82
N ILE A 10 -1.51 6.16 6.47
CA ILE A 10 -1.13 7.53 6.11
C ILE A 10 -0.63 7.68 4.66
N SER A 11 0.15 6.71 4.14
CA SER A 11 0.74 6.84 2.79
C SER A 11 -0.32 6.74 1.70
N ILE A 12 -1.35 5.88 1.85
CA ILE A 12 -2.48 5.83 0.90
C ILE A 12 -3.32 7.11 0.98
N VAL A 13 -3.56 7.61 2.19
CA VAL A 13 -4.26 8.90 2.37
C VAL A 13 -3.54 10.01 1.61
N HIS A 14 -2.20 10.09 1.74
CA HIS A 14 -1.41 11.08 1.01
C HIS A 14 -1.39 10.85 -0.48
N ASP A 15 -1.37 9.61 -0.93
CA ASP A 15 -1.41 9.27 -2.35
C ASP A 15 -2.67 9.85 -3.01
N VAL A 16 -3.85 9.54 -2.46
CA VAL A 16 -5.12 10.06 -3.01
C VAL A 16 -5.28 11.58 -2.80
N LYS A 17 -4.88 12.12 -1.64
CA LYS A 17 -4.93 13.58 -1.36
C LYS A 17 -4.04 14.41 -2.29
N SER A 18 -2.94 13.86 -2.76
CA SER A 18 -2.04 14.56 -3.67
C SER A 18 -2.45 14.45 -5.14
N LEU A 19 -3.08 13.33 -5.51
CA LEU A 19 -3.51 13.09 -6.88
C LEU A 19 -4.84 13.76 -7.23
N PHE A 20 -5.84 13.69 -6.33
CA PHE A 20 -7.21 14.08 -6.64
C PHE A 20 -7.39 15.58 -6.99
N PRO A 21 -6.65 16.53 -6.39
CA PRO A 21 -6.69 17.93 -6.85
C PRO A 21 -6.28 18.12 -8.30
N GLU A 22 -5.39 17.27 -8.84
CA GLU A 22 -4.97 17.33 -10.25
C GLU A 22 -6.09 16.95 -11.22
N ILE A 23 -7.10 16.20 -10.75
CA ILE A 23 -8.27 15.78 -11.52
C ILE A 23 -9.57 16.46 -11.06
N GLY A 24 -9.45 17.60 -10.39
CA GLY A 24 -10.60 18.46 -10.02
C GLY A 24 -11.43 17.96 -8.84
N HIS A 25 -10.88 17.10 -7.98
CA HIS A 25 -11.55 16.60 -6.78
C HIS A 25 -10.82 17.04 -5.51
N SER A 26 -11.51 16.98 -4.36
CA SER A 26 -10.91 17.29 -3.06
C SER A 26 -11.21 16.20 -2.04
N ILE A 27 -10.30 16.00 -1.08
CA ILE A 27 -10.45 15.03 0.00
C ILE A 27 -10.18 15.70 1.34
N ASP A 28 -11.19 15.69 2.20
CA ASP A 28 -11.01 15.94 3.63
C ASP A 28 -10.75 14.61 4.35
N SER A 29 -9.70 14.51 5.16
CA SER A 29 -9.30 13.23 5.75
C SER A 29 -9.24 13.25 7.26
N CYS A 30 -9.64 12.12 7.86
CA CYS A 30 -9.44 11.76 9.25
C CYS A 30 -8.53 10.52 9.29
N CYS A 31 -7.21 10.73 9.23
CA CYS A 31 -6.25 9.63 9.30
C CYS A 31 -5.91 9.31 10.75
N MET A 32 -6.26 8.10 11.20
CA MET A 32 -6.04 7.62 12.57
C MET A 32 -4.71 6.86 12.73
N SER A 33 -3.88 6.80 11.70
CA SER A 33 -2.57 6.14 11.75
C SER A 33 -1.66 6.73 12.84
N GLY A 34 -0.96 5.89 13.59
CA GLY A 34 0.10 6.34 14.50
C GLY A 34 1.35 6.90 13.79
N HIS A 35 1.39 6.83 12.45
CA HIS A 35 2.52 7.27 11.62
C HIS A 35 2.26 8.60 10.88
N THR A 36 1.22 9.35 11.23
CA THR A 36 0.89 10.64 10.60
C THR A 36 2.04 11.66 10.67
N TRP A 37 2.93 11.53 11.65
CA TRP A 37 4.13 12.34 11.80
C TRP A 37 5.09 12.28 10.59
N VAL A 38 5.08 11.20 9.80
CA VAL A 38 5.89 11.04 8.58
C VAL A 38 5.60 12.17 7.58
N ASN A 39 4.35 12.61 7.54
CA ASN A 39 3.89 13.70 6.68
C ASN A 39 3.55 14.98 7.46
N LYS A 40 4.01 15.09 8.71
CA LYS A 40 3.80 16.25 9.60
C LYS A 40 2.32 16.56 9.85
N GLU A 41 1.47 15.53 9.86
CA GLU A 41 0.04 15.65 10.17
C GLU A 41 -0.24 15.19 11.61
N SER A 42 -1.32 15.69 12.18
CA SER A 42 -1.85 15.22 13.46
C SER A 42 -2.65 13.94 13.26
N GLN A 43 -2.57 13.03 14.24
CA GLN A 43 -3.41 11.84 14.25
C GLN A 43 -4.88 12.24 14.42
N GLY A 44 -5.73 11.76 13.51
CA GLY A 44 -7.17 11.94 13.56
C GLY A 44 -7.84 11.01 14.57
N THR A 45 -9.05 11.36 14.93
CA THR A 45 -9.95 10.52 15.74
C THR A 45 -11.38 10.94 15.49
N THR A 46 -12.35 10.04 15.75
CA THR A 46 -13.76 10.34 15.77
C THR A 46 -14.37 9.97 17.14
N GLU A 47 -15.59 10.39 17.42
CA GLU A 47 -16.28 10.02 18.66
C GLU A 47 -16.66 8.52 18.71
N VAL A 48 -16.70 7.86 17.56
CA VAL A 48 -17.14 6.46 17.43
C VAL A 48 -15.99 5.52 17.11
N ILE A 49 -15.19 5.88 16.10
CA ILE A 49 -14.03 5.09 15.64
C ILE A 49 -12.75 5.86 15.98
N ASN A 50 -11.78 5.17 16.57
CA ASN A 50 -10.52 5.73 17.03
C ASN A 50 -9.39 4.69 16.92
N PRO A 51 -8.12 5.07 17.17
CA PRO A 51 -6.97 4.17 17.08
C PRO A 51 -7.02 2.93 17.99
N GLN A 52 -7.88 2.91 19.00
CA GLN A 52 -7.98 1.80 19.96
C GLN A 52 -9.09 0.81 19.62
N ASN A 53 -10.08 1.18 18.79
CA ASN A 53 -11.26 0.35 18.52
C ASN A 53 -11.54 0.06 17.04
N TRP A 54 -10.81 0.65 16.10
CA TRP A 54 -11.04 0.54 14.65
C TRP A 54 -11.07 -0.91 14.12
N PHE A 55 -10.33 -1.81 14.77
CA PHE A 55 -10.29 -3.23 14.40
C PHE A 55 -11.54 -4.01 14.85
N GLY A 56 -12.33 -3.43 15.74
CA GLY A 56 -13.55 -4.02 16.28
C GLY A 56 -14.83 -3.59 15.58
N ILE A 57 -14.74 -3.01 14.38
CA ILE A 57 -15.91 -2.51 13.65
C ILE A 57 -17.02 -3.55 13.53
N ASP A 58 -18.25 -3.15 13.88
CA ASP A 58 -19.46 -3.96 13.86
C ASP A 58 -20.68 -3.09 13.47
N GLN A 59 -21.86 -3.70 13.42
CA GLN A 59 -23.10 -2.99 13.04
C GLN A 59 -23.46 -1.88 14.01
N ASP A 60 -23.30 -2.08 15.31
CA ASP A 60 -23.63 -1.06 16.32
C ASP A 60 -22.74 0.17 16.18
N MET A 61 -21.45 -0.03 15.89
CA MET A 61 -20.53 1.07 15.61
C MET A 61 -20.90 1.80 14.31
N CYS A 62 -21.29 1.09 13.26
CA CYS A 62 -21.75 1.70 12.01
C CYS A 62 -23.02 2.53 12.21
N ASP A 63 -23.98 2.02 12.98
CA ASP A 63 -25.21 2.72 13.29
C ASP A 63 -24.97 3.99 14.10
N ARG A 64 -24.13 3.91 15.13
CA ARG A 64 -23.70 5.08 15.92
C ARG A 64 -22.93 6.09 15.09
N PHE A 65 -22.05 5.64 14.19
CA PHE A 65 -21.31 6.53 13.32
C PHE A 65 -22.24 7.34 12.42
N TYR A 66 -23.24 6.68 11.83
CA TYR A 66 -24.26 7.36 11.03
C TYR A 66 -25.02 8.40 11.87
N GLU A 67 -25.55 8.03 13.04
CA GLU A 67 -26.33 8.98 13.87
C GLU A 67 -25.53 10.21 14.31
N VAL A 68 -24.24 10.02 14.63
CA VAL A 68 -23.36 11.12 15.08
C VAL A 68 -22.96 12.03 13.91
N TYR A 69 -22.75 11.46 12.70
CA TYR A 69 -22.11 12.19 11.61
C TYR A 69 -23.01 12.46 10.41
N LYS A 70 -24.27 12.00 10.38
CA LYS A 70 -25.16 12.14 9.21
C LYS A 70 -25.28 13.58 8.69
N ASP A 71 -25.42 14.57 9.56
CA ASP A 71 -25.56 15.96 9.16
C ASP A 71 -24.23 16.52 8.59
N LYS A 72 -23.13 16.27 9.29
CA LYS A 72 -21.80 16.76 8.91
C LYS A 72 -21.32 16.14 7.60
N LEU A 73 -21.51 14.83 7.42
CA LEU A 73 -21.04 14.11 6.25
C LEU A 73 -22.01 14.19 5.06
N SER A 74 -23.19 14.75 5.25
CA SER A 74 -24.14 15.05 4.16
C SER A 74 -23.59 16.04 3.13
N GLU A 75 -22.61 16.87 3.50
CA GLU A 75 -21.99 17.85 2.60
C GLU A 75 -21.01 17.25 1.57
N TYR A 76 -20.58 16.00 1.77
CA TYR A 76 -19.65 15.32 0.87
C TYR A 76 -20.40 14.61 -0.27
N ASP A 77 -19.78 14.50 -1.44
CA ASP A 77 -20.32 13.81 -2.59
C ASP A 77 -20.14 12.29 -2.50
N GLY A 78 -19.20 11.80 -1.68
CA GLY A 78 -18.90 10.40 -1.48
C GLY A 78 -17.80 10.17 -0.46
N PHE A 79 -17.42 8.90 -0.30
CA PHE A 79 -16.48 8.43 0.71
C PHE A 79 -15.36 7.61 0.08
N ILE A 80 -14.15 7.75 0.60
CA ILE A 80 -12.99 6.98 0.17
C ILE A 80 -12.20 6.50 1.37
N HIS A 81 -11.74 5.25 1.35
CA HIS A 81 -10.90 4.69 2.41
C HIS A 81 -10.06 3.54 1.85
N SER A 82 -9.02 3.15 2.60
CA SER A 82 -8.14 2.08 2.17
C SER A 82 -7.89 1.03 3.24
N TYR A 83 -7.65 1.42 4.45
CA TYR A 83 -7.26 0.51 5.50
C TYR A 83 -8.00 0.81 6.81
N PRO A 84 -8.83 -0.13 7.28
CA PRO A 84 -9.23 -1.36 6.58
C PRO A 84 -10.38 -1.14 5.58
N PRO A 85 -10.55 -1.99 4.57
CA PRO A 85 -11.72 -2.00 3.66
C PRO A 85 -13.07 -2.12 4.39
N ALA A 86 -13.08 -2.69 5.60
CA ALA A 86 -14.25 -2.76 6.47
C ALA A 86 -14.88 -1.39 6.79
N PHE A 87 -14.15 -0.28 6.63
CA PHE A 87 -14.71 1.07 6.82
C PHE A 87 -15.81 1.42 5.80
N ALA A 88 -15.95 0.65 4.69
CA ALA A 88 -17.09 0.78 3.80
C ALA A 88 -18.44 0.71 4.56
N ALA A 89 -18.52 -0.18 5.56
CA ALA A 89 -19.74 -0.37 6.34
C ALA A 89 -20.16 0.88 7.14
N LEU A 90 -19.22 1.75 7.51
CA LEU A 90 -19.53 3.02 8.19
C LEU A 90 -20.41 3.95 7.35
N PHE A 91 -20.32 3.82 6.03
CA PHE A 91 -20.92 4.73 5.07
C PHE A 91 -22.15 4.16 4.36
N GLU A 92 -22.53 2.89 4.62
CA GLU A 92 -23.66 2.22 3.95
C GLU A 92 -24.94 3.06 3.98
N LYS A 93 -25.26 3.69 5.12
CA LYS A 93 -26.51 4.44 5.33
C LYS A 93 -26.54 5.84 4.69
N PHE A 94 -25.41 6.33 4.16
CA PHE A 94 -25.35 7.69 3.59
C PHE A 94 -25.89 7.79 2.17
N ASP A 95 -26.17 6.68 1.51
CA ASP A 95 -26.68 6.62 0.13
C ASP A 95 -25.83 7.43 -0.87
N LYS A 96 -24.51 7.30 -0.76
CA LYS A 96 -23.49 7.97 -1.58
C LYS A 96 -22.43 6.99 -2.03
N PRO A 97 -21.70 7.28 -3.11
CA PRO A 97 -20.60 6.41 -3.57
C PRO A 97 -19.54 6.19 -2.49
N ILE A 98 -19.06 4.96 -2.39
CA ILE A 98 -18.02 4.53 -1.47
C ILE A 98 -16.89 3.90 -2.27
N TYR A 99 -15.71 4.50 -2.25
CA TYR A 99 -14.53 4.02 -2.95
C TYR A 99 -13.63 3.27 -1.97
N THR A 100 -13.61 1.96 -2.08
CA THR A 100 -12.88 1.05 -1.19
C THR A 100 -11.61 0.57 -1.86
N ILE A 101 -10.45 0.99 -1.34
CA ILE A 101 -9.13 0.62 -1.86
C ILE A 101 -8.55 -0.51 -1.01
N ALA A 102 -8.34 -1.69 -1.59
CA ALA A 102 -7.53 -2.72 -0.96
C ALA A 102 -6.04 -2.42 -1.22
N CYS A 103 -5.32 -2.07 -0.15
CA CYS A 103 -3.86 -1.93 -0.13
C CYS A 103 -3.20 -3.00 0.76
N THR A 104 -4.01 -3.83 1.32
CA THR A 104 -3.78 -5.06 2.08
C THR A 104 -5.02 -5.90 1.86
N ARG A 105 -4.99 -7.21 2.22
CA ARG A 105 -6.17 -8.09 2.11
C ARG A 105 -7.41 -7.39 2.69
N TYR A 106 -8.52 -7.49 1.99
CA TYR A 106 -9.76 -6.77 2.32
C TYR A 106 -10.32 -7.11 3.70
N ASP A 107 -10.09 -8.33 4.16
CA ASP A 107 -10.61 -8.91 5.38
C ASP A 107 -9.77 -8.62 6.64
N TYR A 108 -8.60 -8.02 6.49
CA TYR A 108 -7.83 -7.55 7.65
C TYR A 108 -8.46 -6.29 8.25
N PRO A 109 -8.63 -6.20 9.57
CA PRO A 109 -8.37 -7.22 10.60
C PRO A 109 -9.57 -8.14 10.88
N CYS A 110 -10.71 -7.96 10.23
CA CYS A 110 -11.96 -8.68 10.59
C CYS A 110 -11.84 -10.18 10.43
N GLY A 111 -11.12 -10.64 9.39
CA GLY A 111 -10.92 -12.05 9.11
C GLY A 111 -9.56 -12.60 9.59
N SER A 112 -8.59 -11.76 9.87
CA SER A 112 -7.21 -12.17 10.12
C SER A 112 -6.54 -11.51 11.34
N GLY A 113 -7.11 -10.44 11.89
CA GLY A 113 -6.62 -9.80 13.12
C GLY A 113 -7.30 -10.35 14.39
N GLU A 114 -6.99 -9.76 15.54
CA GLU A 114 -7.67 -10.05 16.80
C GLU A 114 -8.83 -9.07 17.06
N PRO A 115 -10.02 -9.51 17.42
CA PRO A 115 -10.49 -10.89 17.44
C PRO A 115 -11.07 -11.32 16.07
N ALA A 116 -10.33 -12.16 15.36
CA ALA A 116 -10.79 -12.70 14.09
C ALA A 116 -11.82 -13.82 14.32
N THR A 117 -12.97 -13.73 13.66
CA THR A 117 -14.01 -14.77 13.71
C THR A 117 -14.64 -14.96 12.33
N GLN A 118 -15.16 -16.16 12.08
CA GLN A 118 -15.89 -16.48 10.85
C GLN A 118 -17.16 -15.64 10.71
N ASP A 119 -17.85 -15.37 11.81
CA ASP A 119 -19.08 -14.55 11.79
C ASP A 119 -18.78 -13.12 11.39
N ARG A 120 -17.67 -12.54 11.87
CA ARG A 120 -17.23 -11.20 11.46
C ARG A 120 -16.84 -11.14 9.99
N LEU A 121 -16.14 -12.15 9.51
CA LEU A 121 -15.78 -12.26 8.10
C LEU A 121 -17.04 -12.39 7.22
N ALA A 122 -18.00 -13.22 7.61
CA ALA A 122 -19.27 -13.36 6.90
C ALA A 122 -20.05 -12.04 6.87
N TRP A 123 -20.12 -11.34 8.00
CA TRP A 123 -20.72 -10.01 8.10
C TRP A 123 -20.02 -9.01 7.17
N LEU A 124 -18.69 -8.97 7.14
CA LEU A 124 -17.93 -8.08 6.27
C LEU A 124 -18.20 -8.38 4.80
N ASN A 125 -18.15 -9.65 4.40
CA ASN A 125 -18.42 -10.06 3.02
C ASN A 125 -19.84 -9.68 2.59
N GLU A 126 -20.85 -9.90 3.46
CA GLU A 126 -22.23 -9.49 3.19
C GLU A 126 -22.31 -7.96 2.95
N LYS A 127 -21.68 -7.16 3.82
CA LYS A 127 -21.69 -5.70 3.70
C LYS A 127 -21.04 -5.21 2.41
N LEU A 128 -19.84 -5.70 2.13
CA LEU A 128 -19.09 -5.32 0.94
C LEU A 128 -19.83 -5.72 -0.36
N MET A 129 -20.29 -6.97 -0.43
CA MET A 129 -20.96 -7.47 -1.61
C MET A 129 -22.33 -6.80 -1.83
N LYS A 130 -23.12 -6.59 -0.79
CA LYS A 130 -24.39 -5.85 -0.89
C LYS A 130 -24.17 -4.43 -1.44
N GLY A 131 -23.14 -3.72 -0.93
CA GLY A 131 -22.80 -2.38 -1.43
C GLY A 131 -22.27 -2.40 -2.87
N TYR A 132 -21.54 -3.43 -3.28
CA TYR A 132 -21.08 -3.62 -4.65
C TYR A 132 -22.22 -3.92 -5.61
N GLU A 133 -23.11 -4.86 -5.28
CA GLU A 133 -24.24 -5.29 -6.11
C GLU A 133 -25.26 -4.17 -6.34
N ASN A 134 -25.49 -3.33 -5.35
CA ASN A 134 -26.38 -2.15 -5.51
C ASN A 134 -25.69 -0.93 -6.15
N GLY A 135 -24.39 -1.03 -6.47
CA GLY A 135 -23.60 -0.01 -7.14
C GLY A 135 -23.07 1.12 -6.23
N GLN A 136 -23.32 1.07 -4.91
CA GLN A 136 -22.84 2.05 -3.96
C GLN A 136 -21.34 1.93 -3.70
N VAL A 137 -20.82 0.70 -3.54
CA VAL A 137 -19.39 0.44 -3.30
C VAL A 137 -18.67 0.19 -4.61
N LYS A 138 -17.57 0.90 -4.83
CA LYS A 138 -16.63 0.69 -5.93
C LYS A 138 -15.36 0.05 -5.38
N PHE A 139 -15.03 -1.13 -5.86
CA PHE A 139 -13.87 -1.90 -5.45
C PHE A 139 -12.62 -1.52 -6.25
N ILE A 140 -11.56 -1.18 -5.54
CA ILE A 140 -10.26 -0.80 -6.10
C ILE A 140 -9.18 -1.58 -5.35
N ALA A 141 -8.17 -2.06 -6.06
CA ALA A 141 -6.96 -2.63 -5.47
C ALA A 141 -5.73 -1.87 -6.01
N ASN A 142 -4.80 -1.52 -5.13
CA ASN A 142 -3.61 -0.78 -5.54
C ASN A 142 -2.47 -1.68 -6.04
N ASN A 143 -2.65 -3.00 -5.98
CA ASN A 143 -1.72 -4.00 -6.51
C ASN A 143 -2.47 -5.23 -7.01
N LEU A 144 -1.85 -6.00 -7.90
CA LEU A 144 -2.48 -7.16 -8.52
C LEU A 144 -2.65 -8.36 -7.57
N TYR A 145 -1.81 -8.48 -6.55
CA TYR A 145 -1.96 -9.54 -5.54
C TYR A 145 -3.24 -9.34 -4.73
N ASP A 146 -3.42 -8.13 -4.18
CA ASP A 146 -4.63 -7.83 -3.39
C ASP A 146 -5.88 -7.85 -4.25
N LYS A 147 -5.80 -7.42 -5.53
CA LYS A 147 -6.90 -7.62 -6.50
C LYS A 147 -7.28 -9.10 -6.59
N LYS A 148 -6.31 -9.97 -6.87
CA LYS A 148 -6.56 -11.42 -7.00
C LYS A 148 -7.10 -12.03 -5.71
N TYR A 149 -6.54 -11.65 -4.57
CA TYR A 149 -7.01 -12.11 -3.26
C TYR A 149 -8.45 -11.67 -2.99
N CYS A 150 -8.77 -10.41 -3.20
CA CYS A 150 -10.09 -9.86 -2.96
C CYS A 150 -11.16 -10.49 -3.87
N GLU A 151 -10.86 -10.67 -5.14
CA GLU A 151 -11.77 -11.36 -6.09
C GLU A 151 -12.03 -12.81 -5.71
N GLU A 152 -11.01 -13.53 -5.23
CA GLU A 152 -11.13 -14.94 -4.83
C GLU A 152 -11.97 -15.11 -3.56
N PHE A 153 -11.81 -14.23 -2.55
CA PHE A 153 -12.37 -14.44 -1.22
C PHE A 153 -13.53 -13.51 -0.83
N CYS A 154 -13.60 -12.32 -1.40
CA CYS A 154 -14.72 -11.42 -1.26
C CYS A 154 -15.72 -11.56 -2.40
N GLY A 155 -15.22 -11.72 -3.62
CA GLY A 155 -16.00 -11.62 -4.87
C GLY A 155 -16.00 -10.20 -5.45
N GLY A 156 -16.84 -9.98 -6.48
CA GLY A 156 -16.91 -8.72 -7.21
C GLY A 156 -15.74 -8.53 -8.19
N ASP A 157 -15.75 -7.43 -8.93
CA ASP A 157 -14.66 -7.02 -9.81
C ASP A 157 -13.87 -5.88 -9.14
N TRP A 158 -12.62 -6.15 -8.76
CA TRP A 158 -11.73 -5.21 -8.14
C TRP A 158 -10.87 -4.52 -9.20
N LYS A 159 -11.14 -3.25 -9.47
CA LYS A 159 -10.39 -2.50 -10.45
C LYS A 159 -8.95 -2.25 -9.95
N PHE A 160 -7.96 -2.63 -10.74
CA PHE A 160 -6.58 -2.33 -10.44
C PHE A 160 -6.26 -0.86 -10.75
N ILE A 161 -5.92 -0.10 -9.73
CA ILE A 161 -5.45 1.29 -9.85
C ILE A 161 -4.21 1.43 -8.98
N PRO A 162 -2.99 1.43 -9.56
CA PRO A 162 -1.76 1.42 -8.79
C PRO A 162 -1.54 2.75 -8.04
N SER A 163 -0.92 2.66 -6.87
CA SER A 163 -0.46 3.85 -6.13
C SER A 163 0.63 4.59 -6.88
N LEU A 164 0.62 5.92 -6.82
CA LEU A 164 1.57 6.80 -7.50
C LEU A 164 2.51 7.52 -6.56
N CYS A 165 2.07 7.81 -5.33
CA CYS A 165 2.83 8.64 -4.38
C CYS A 165 3.26 10.00 -4.99
N THR A 166 2.32 10.70 -5.66
CA THR A 166 2.59 11.97 -6.33
C THR A 166 3.18 13.03 -5.40
N TYR A 167 2.89 12.94 -4.09
CA TYR A 167 3.41 13.84 -3.06
C TYR A 167 4.95 13.80 -2.90
N VAL A 168 5.63 12.77 -3.44
CA VAL A 168 7.11 12.68 -3.46
C VAL A 168 7.69 12.70 -4.87
N SER A 169 6.88 12.72 -5.91
CA SER A 169 7.34 12.60 -7.30
C SER A 169 8.17 13.78 -7.80
N HIS A 170 8.08 14.93 -7.12
CA HIS A 170 8.92 16.11 -7.38
C HIS A 170 10.39 15.89 -6.95
N LEU A 171 10.63 14.94 -6.05
CA LEU A 171 11.98 14.55 -5.65
C LEU A 171 12.62 13.65 -6.72
N ARG A 172 13.95 13.65 -6.77
CA ARG A 172 14.71 12.83 -7.71
C ARG A 172 15.96 12.28 -7.03
N CYS A 173 16.24 11.01 -7.25
CA CYS A 173 17.48 10.39 -6.81
C CYS A 173 18.70 11.13 -7.38
N THR A 174 19.57 11.61 -6.50
CA THR A 174 20.82 12.30 -6.84
C THR A 174 22.04 11.38 -6.76
N GLY A 175 21.99 10.41 -5.86
CA GLY A 175 23.08 9.46 -5.63
C GLY A 175 24.36 10.10 -5.09
N GLU A 176 24.25 11.22 -4.39
CA GLU A 176 25.42 12.02 -3.91
C GLU A 176 26.31 11.25 -2.95
N THR A 177 25.74 10.29 -2.21
CA THR A 177 26.49 9.57 -1.17
C THR A 177 27.17 8.29 -1.65
N ASN A 178 26.94 7.83 -2.85
CA ASN A 178 27.38 6.51 -3.36
C ASN A 178 26.99 5.33 -2.44
N GLN A 179 26.06 5.54 -1.51
CA GLN A 179 25.61 4.51 -0.58
C GLN A 179 24.41 3.77 -1.15
N ILE A 180 24.38 2.46 -0.95
CA ILE A 180 23.20 1.63 -1.16
C ILE A 180 22.54 1.42 0.21
N LEU A 181 21.28 1.79 0.33
CA LEU A 181 20.52 1.58 1.57
C LEU A 181 19.86 0.20 1.55
N MET A 182 19.84 -0.47 2.68
CA MET A 182 19.06 -1.69 2.83
C MET A 182 17.73 -1.38 3.51
N TRP A 183 16.64 -1.63 2.79
CA TRP A 183 15.28 -1.49 3.29
C TRP A 183 14.76 -2.86 3.72
N ASP A 184 15.04 -3.19 4.97
CA ASP A 184 14.68 -4.45 5.59
C ASP A 184 14.05 -4.18 6.96
N ARG A 185 12.82 -4.64 7.18
CA ARG A 185 12.17 -4.63 8.50
C ARG A 185 12.58 -5.81 9.36
N ASN A 186 13.12 -6.84 8.74
CA ASN A 186 13.45 -8.09 9.38
C ASN A 186 14.85 -8.04 9.99
N ARG A 187 14.98 -8.45 11.24
CA ARG A 187 16.23 -8.40 11.99
C ARG A 187 16.95 -9.75 12.00
N ASP A 188 16.84 -10.51 10.92
CA ASP A 188 17.48 -11.82 10.81
C ASP A 188 18.89 -11.78 10.16
N GLY A 189 19.48 -12.95 9.97
CA GLY A 189 20.82 -13.09 9.43
C GLY A 189 21.02 -12.62 8.00
N LEU A 190 19.94 -12.45 7.20
CA LEU A 190 20.03 -11.99 5.80
C LEU A 190 20.79 -10.67 5.70
N ARG A 191 20.58 -9.80 6.63
CA ARG A 191 21.25 -8.51 6.70
C ARG A 191 22.77 -8.62 6.69
N ASN A 192 23.33 -9.56 7.45
CA ASN A 192 24.78 -9.74 7.52
C ASN A 192 25.33 -10.34 6.24
N GLU A 193 24.54 -11.14 5.53
CA GLU A 193 24.88 -11.74 4.25
C GLU A 193 24.85 -10.73 3.11
N LEU A 194 23.96 -9.74 3.19
CA LEU A 194 23.79 -8.69 2.17
C LEU A 194 24.76 -7.50 2.35
N VAL A 195 25.55 -7.48 3.42
CA VAL A 195 26.56 -6.43 3.62
C VAL A 195 27.63 -6.52 2.54
N TYR A 196 27.81 -5.44 1.80
CA TYR A 196 28.80 -5.32 0.74
C TYR A 196 29.35 -3.89 0.70
N LYS A 197 30.59 -3.70 0.33
CA LYS A 197 31.32 -2.42 0.16
C LYS A 197 30.64 -1.16 0.72
N ASN A 198 29.65 -0.63 -0.03
CA ASN A 198 28.95 0.63 0.27
C ASN A 198 27.52 0.42 0.77
N VAL A 199 27.14 -0.80 1.16
CA VAL A 199 25.79 -1.07 1.66
C VAL A 199 25.69 -0.60 3.10
N GLU A 200 24.85 0.39 3.35
CA GLU A 200 24.51 0.87 4.69
C GLU A 200 23.18 0.25 5.13
N PRO A 201 23.19 -0.57 6.18
CA PRO A 201 21.95 -1.10 6.72
C PRO A 201 21.10 0.01 7.32
N ARG A 202 19.87 0.18 6.82
CA ARG A 202 18.93 1.13 7.37
C ARG A 202 17.76 0.44 8.03
N PHE A 203 17.49 0.75 9.29
CA PHE A 203 16.34 0.24 10.03
C PHE A 203 15.16 1.17 9.89
N SER A 204 14.02 0.61 9.49
CA SER A 204 12.81 1.38 9.24
C SER A 204 12.01 1.78 10.48
N THR A 205 12.28 1.19 11.65
CA THR A 205 11.31 1.23 12.76
C THR A 205 11.54 2.27 13.84
N SER A 206 12.66 2.98 13.84
CA SER A 206 12.96 3.95 14.92
C SER A 206 13.69 5.22 14.46
N GLN A 207 13.98 5.36 13.19
CA GLN A 207 14.62 6.57 12.67
C GLN A 207 13.64 7.35 11.80
N VAL A 208 13.73 8.67 11.88
CA VAL A 208 12.96 9.59 11.06
C VAL A 208 13.06 9.18 9.58
N TYR A 209 11.91 9.00 8.93
CA TYR A 209 11.82 8.76 7.48
C TYR A 209 12.29 10.02 6.75
N ASP A 210 13.56 10.01 6.38
CA ASP A 210 14.25 11.17 5.80
C ASP A 210 14.36 10.99 4.29
N ARG A 211 13.51 11.71 3.57
CA ARG A 211 13.45 11.67 2.11
C ARG A 211 14.69 12.25 1.45
N GLU A 212 15.33 13.24 2.07
CA GLU A 212 16.59 13.81 1.54
C GLU A 212 17.71 12.78 1.59
N LYS A 213 17.81 12.04 2.68
CA LYS A 213 18.76 10.93 2.78
C LYS A 213 18.45 9.82 1.76
N LEU A 214 17.17 9.53 1.51
CA LEU A 214 16.77 8.54 0.53
C LEU A 214 17.20 8.92 -0.89
N ILE A 215 16.92 10.14 -1.33
CA ILE A 215 17.31 10.59 -2.68
C ILE A 215 18.82 10.76 -2.83
N GLY A 216 19.54 11.02 -1.75
CA GLY A 216 21.00 11.09 -1.72
C GLY A 216 21.68 9.74 -1.88
N ALA A 217 20.99 8.64 -1.63
CA ALA A 217 21.52 7.29 -1.83
C ALA A 217 21.61 6.92 -3.31
N SER A 218 22.54 6.04 -3.66
CA SER A 218 22.68 5.53 -5.02
C SER A 218 21.63 4.48 -5.38
N GLY A 219 21.05 3.81 -4.38
CA GLY A 219 19.99 2.81 -4.58
C GLY A 219 19.52 2.21 -3.27
N ILE A 220 18.54 1.32 -3.36
CA ILE A 220 17.93 0.63 -2.22
C ILE A 220 17.85 -0.87 -2.51
N ILE A 221 18.37 -1.70 -1.60
CA ILE A 221 18.06 -3.13 -1.54
C ILE A 221 16.74 -3.25 -0.78
N HIS A 222 15.71 -3.73 -1.44
CA HIS A 222 14.38 -3.92 -0.86
C HIS A 222 14.14 -5.40 -0.57
N ILE A 223 14.10 -5.76 0.72
CA ILE A 223 13.72 -7.11 1.16
C ILE A 223 12.25 -7.05 1.58
N PRO A 224 11.34 -7.68 0.81
CA PRO A 224 9.91 -7.57 1.03
C PRO A 224 9.50 -8.24 2.35
N TYR A 225 8.77 -7.52 3.18
CA TYR A 225 8.09 -8.07 4.37
C TYR A 225 6.59 -8.31 4.10
N ASN A 226 6.04 -7.69 3.06
CA ASN A 226 4.68 -7.85 2.56
C ASN A 226 4.67 -7.66 1.04
N ILE A 227 3.58 -8.00 0.36
CA ILE A 227 3.44 -7.85 -1.09
C ILE A 227 3.18 -6.40 -1.49
N SER A 228 2.34 -5.69 -0.75
CA SER A 228 2.06 -4.28 -0.98
C SER A 228 2.82 -3.44 0.04
N VAL A 229 3.81 -2.70 -0.44
CA VAL A 229 4.69 -1.88 0.41
C VAL A 229 4.73 -0.46 -0.13
N MET A 230 4.00 0.46 0.52
CA MET A 230 3.88 1.85 0.05
C MET A 230 5.23 2.57 -0.12
N SER A 231 6.24 2.24 0.71
CA SER A 231 7.58 2.80 0.52
C SER A 231 8.21 2.41 -0.82
N SER A 232 7.86 1.27 -1.41
CA SER A 232 8.36 0.89 -2.75
C SER A 232 7.81 1.81 -3.82
N PHE A 233 6.54 2.21 -3.73
CA PHE A 233 5.94 3.20 -4.64
C PHE A 233 6.58 4.58 -4.46
N GLU A 234 6.86 4.99 -3.21
CA GLU A 234 7.58 6.25 -2.94
C GLU A 234 8.99 6.22 -3.53
N HIS A 235 9.76 5.14 -3.31
CA HIS A 235 11.11 5.00 -3.87
C HIS A 235 11.08 5.04 -5.41
N TYR A 236 10.11 4.36 -6.00
CA TYR A 236 9.91 4.36 -7.45
C TYR A 236 9.57 5.75 -7.98
N ALA A 237 8.63 6.44 -7.33
CA ALA A 237 8.24 7.82 -7.72
C ALA A 237 9.40 8.81 -7.64
N MET A 238 10.32 8.63 -6.69
CA MET A 238 11.56 9.42 -6.56
C MET A 238 12.65 8.99 -7.55
N GLY A 239 12.47 7.89 -8.29
CA GLY A 239 13.45 7.34 -9.22
C GLY A 239 14.68 6.77 -8.52
N ILE A 240 14.53 6.19 -7.34
CA ILE A 240 15.62 5.56 -6.60
C ILE A 240 15.79 4.14 -7.13
N PRO A 241 16.96 3.76 -7.68
CA PRO A 241 17.21 2.40 -8.16
C PRO A 241 16.93 1.36 -7.08
N MET A 242 16.15 0.34 -7.42
CA MET A 242 15.71 -0.69 -6.49
C MET A 242 16.29 -2.05 -6.88
N PHE A 243 16.93 -2.73 -5.93
CA PHE A 243 17.40 -4.10 -6.03
C PHE A 243 16.47 -4.99 -5.21
N VAL A 244 15.80 -5.93 -5.86
CA VAL A 244 14.79 -6.77 -5.22
C VAL A 244 15.15 -8.25 -5.49
N PRO A 245 14.99 -9.17 -4.52
CA PRO A 245 15.22 -10.60 -4.81
C PRO A 245 14.27 -11.08 -5.90
N SER A 246 14.77 -11.92 -6.81
CA SER A 246 13.91 -12.59 -7.77
C SER A 246 12.85 -13.43 -7.06
N TYR A 247 11.77 -13.75 -7.74
CA TYR A 247 10.71 -14.58 -7.16
C TYR A 247 11.26 -15.91 -6.62
N ASP A 248 12.08 -16.59 -7.41
CA ASP A 248 12.61 -17.90 -7.04
C ASP A 248 13.53 -17.82 -5.80
N LEU A 249 14.39 -16.79 -5.73
CA LEU A 249 15.22 -16.54 -4.55
C LEU A 249 14.38 -16.19 -3.32
N LEU A 250 13.32 -15.39 -3.48
CA LEU A 250 12.44 -15.00 -2.37
C LEU A 250 11.68 -16.22 -1.81
N ILE A 251 11.21 -17.12 -2.67
CA ILE A 251 10.55 -18.37 -2.26
C ILE A 251 11.55 -19.33 -1.61
N ASP A 252 12.76 -19.43 -2.13
CA ASP A 252 13.81 -20.24 -1.51
C ASP A 252 14.13 -19.73 -0.09
N TRP A 253 14.31 -18.44 0.09
CA TRP A 253 14.51 -17.84 1.41
C TRP A 253 13.33 -18.08 2.36
N LYS A 254 12.09 -17.93 1.89
CA LYS A 254 10.88 -18.25 2.68
C LYS A 254 10.87 -19.73 3.10
N THR A 255 11.20 -20.64 2.19
CA THR A 255 11.25 -22.10 2.44
C THR A 255 12.34 -22.48 3.44
N GLN A 256 13.47 -21.76 3.44
CA GLN A 256 14.55 -21.90 4.43
C GLN A 256 14.19 -21.31 5.80
N GLY A 257 12.98 -20.75 5.97
CA GLY A 257 12.55 -20.14 7.23
C GLY A 257 13.18 -18.75 7.48
N ARG A 258 13.70 -18.11 6.45
CA ARG A 258 14.15 -16.73 6.54
C ARG A 258 12.96 -15.80 6.76
N ASN A 259 13.18 -14.75 7.53
CA ASN A 259 12.12 -13.79 7.87
C ASN A 259 11.81 -12.82 6.72
N VAL A 260 11.44 -13.35 5.56
CA VAL A 260 10.92 -12.60 4.40
C VAL A 260 9.42 -12.77 4.32
N LEU A 261 8.70 -11.79 3.77
CA LEU A 261 7.24 -11.79 3.65
C LEU A 261 6.51 -12.06 4.99
N SER A 262 7.12 -11.62 6.09
CA SER A 262 6.69 -11.94 7.47
C SER A 262 5.30 -11.41 7.82
N GLU A 263 4.82 -10.37 7.14
CA GLU A 263 3.48 -9.82 7.33
C GLU A 263 2.44 -10.38 6.34
N LEU A 264 2.86 -11.22 5.38
CA LEU A 264 1.95 -11.74 4.36
C LEU A 264 0.88 -12.64 4.96
N GLU A 265 1.28 -13.60 5.80
CA GLU A 265 0.37 -14.55 6.44
C GLU A 265 -0.51 -13.89 7.49
N PHE A 266 0.04 -12.92 8.22
CA PHE A 266 -0.70 -12.16 9.23
C PHE A 266 -1.90 -11.40 8.66
N CYS A 267 -1.80 -10.94 7.42
CA CYS A 267 -2.86 -10.21 6.74
C CYS A 267 -3.78 -11.10 5.87
N ASN A 268 -3.75 -12.40 6.03
CA ASN A 268 -4.60 -13.32 5.27
C ASN A 268 -5.85 -13.74 6.03
N ASN A 269 -6.83 -14.22 5.29
CA ASN A 269 -8.04 -14.83 5.83
C ASN A 269 -7.71 -16.05 6.71
N LEU A 270 -8.45 -16.22 7.80
CA LEU A 270 -8.27 -17.23 8.86
C LEU A 270 -7.95 -18.65 8.40
N ASN A 271 -8.49 -19.09 7.28
CA ASN A 271 -8.39 -20.48 6.82
C ASN A 271 -7.85 -20.59 5.39
N GLN A 272 -7.31 -19.50 4.83
CA GLN A 272 -6.84 -19.51 3.47
C GLN A 272 -5.31 -19.51 3.43
N PRO A 273 -4.70 -20.54 2.86
CA PRO A 273 -3.25 -20.58 2.70
C PRO A 273 -2.81 -19.48 1.74
N VAL A 274 -1.66 -18.91 2.01
CA VAL A 274 -0.97 -18.04 1.05
C VAL A 274 -0.64 -18.87 -0.18
N LYS A 275 -1.08 -18.41 -1.35
CA LYS A 275 -0.70 -19.02 -2.62
C LYS A 275 0.60 -18.39 -3.09
N ASP A 276 1.71 -19.09 -2.91
CA ASP A 276 3.05 -18.58 -3.25
C ASP A 276 3.15 -18.11 -4.71
N GLU A 277 2.44 -18.75 -5.62
CA GLU A 277 2.38 -18.33 -7.02
C GLU A 277 1.82 -16.92 -7.24
N TRP A 278 0.98 -16.42 -6.33
CA TRP A 278 0.44 -15.06 -6.41
C TRP A 278 1.47 -13.99 -6.03
N ILE A 279 2.57 -14.36 -5.37
CA ILE A 279 3.66 -13.44 -5.04
C ILE A 279 4.26 -12.84 -6.33
N LYS A 280 4.17 -13.54 -7.46
CA LYS A 280 4.57 -13.03 -8.78
C LYS A 280 3.77 -11.80 -9.23
N LEU A 281 2.62 -11.55 -8.61
CA LEU A 281 1.78 -10.39 -8.87
C LEU A 281 2.21 -9.13 -8.09
N ALA A 282 3.30 -9.20 -7.33
CA ALA A 282 3.86 -8.03 -6.65
C ALA A 282 4.36 -6.99 -7.67
N ASP A 283 4.14 -5.71 -7.39
CA ASP A 283 4.40 -4.61 -8.31
C ASP A 283 5.85 -4.58 -8.84
N TRP A 284 6.84 -4.93 -8.01
CA TRP A 284 8.26 -4.99 -8.40
C TRP A 284 8.62 -6.11 -9.37
N TYR A 285 7.72 -7.08 -9.62
CA TYR A 285 7.87 -8.10 -10.68
C TYR A 285 7.14 -7.71 -11.98
N ASP A 286 6.28 -6.70 -11.92
CA ASP A 286 5.53 -6.20 -13.09
C ASP A 286 6.35 -5.13 -13.82
N LYS A 287 6.98 -5.53 -14.93
CA LYS A 287 7.80 -4.65 -15.76
C LYS A 287 7.00 -3.56 -16.51
N GLU A 288 5.68 -3.70 -16.63
CA GLU A 288 4.83 -2.64 -17.20
C GLU A 288 4.52 -1.57 -16.15
N ASN A 289 4.40 -1.96 -14.90
CA ASN A 289 4.04 -1.09 -13.79
C ASN A 289 5.27 -0.47 -13.10
N MET A 290 6.36 -1.25 -12.96
CA MET A 290 7.62 -0.82 -12.34
C MET A 290 8.85 -1.25 -13.17
N PRO A 291 9.02 -0.79 -14.43
CA PRO A 291 10.25 -1.03 -15.17
C PRO A 291 11.45 -0.36 -14.47
N GLY A 292 12.65 -0.86 -14.72
CA GLY A 292 13.88 -0.37 -14.07
C GLY A 292 14.16 -0.98 -12.69
N VAL A 293 13.23 -1.76 -12.10
CA VAL A 293 13.51 -2.55 -10.90
C VAL A 293 14.46 -3.70 -11.27
N MET A 294 15.60 -3.80 -10.57
CA MET A 294 16.64 -4.80 -10.79
C MET A 294 16.41 -6.00 -9.90
N LEU A 295 16.22 -7.16 -10.52
CA LEU A 295 16.01 -8.42 -9.82
C LEU A 295 17.32 -9.18 -9.67
N PHE A 296 17.69 -9.57 -8.45
CA PHE A 296 18.87 -10.39 -8.19
C PHE A 296 18.48 -11.83 -7.84
N GLU A 297 19.23 -12.78 -8.37
CA GLU A 297 18.99 -14.23 -8.24
C GLU A 297 19.84 -14.89 -7.16
N SER A 298 20.87 -14.18 -6.68
CA SER A 298 21.76 -14.59 -5.61
C SER A 298 22.45 -13.37 -4.99
N ILE A 299 23.13 -13.56 -3.87
CA ILE A 299 23.91 -12.51 -3.23
C ILE A 299 25.08 -12.07 -4.12
N ASP A 300 25.74 -13.02 -4.79
CA ASP A 300 26.83 -12.70 -5.74
C ASP A 300 26.30 -11.88 -6.92
N HIS A 301 25.12 -12.22 -7.46
CA HIS A 301 24.48 -11.46 -8.51
C HIS A 301 24.07 -10.05 -8.03
N LEU A 302 23.60 -9.90 -6.78
CA LEU A 302 23.36 -8.58 -6.21
C LEU A 302 24.63 -7.73 -6.18
N HIS A 303 25.76 -8.30 -5.77
CA HIS A 303 27.04 -7.60 -5.75
C HIS A 303 27.49 -7.17 -7.16
N GLU A 304 27.32 -8.05 -8.15
CA GLU A 304 27.59 -7.75 -9.55
C GLU A 304 26.72 -6.59 -10.06
N LEU A 305 25.41 -6.65 -9.78
CA LEU A 305 24.48 -5.57 -10.13
C LEU A 305 24.90 -4.23 -9.50
N ILE A 306 25.24 -4.23 -8.21
CA ILE A 306 25.69 -3.01 -7.50
C ILE A 306 26.97 -2.43 -8.12
N ASP A 307 27.90 -3.28 -8.57
CA ASP A 307 29.16 -2.84 -9.17
C ASP A 307 29.01 -2.35 -10.64
N THR A 308 27.95 -2.75 -11.34
CA THR A 308 27.84 -2.57 -12.80
C THR A 308 26.67 -1.71 -13.27
N TYR A 309 25.65 -1.48 -12.43
CA TYR A 309 24.46 -0.72 -12.87
C TYR A 309 24.78 0.75 -13.17
N ASP A 310 24.10 1.29 -14.16
CA ASP A 310 24.10 2.72 -14.44
C ASP A 310 22.95 3.41 -13.70
N ARG A 311 23.29 4.02 -12.56
CA ARG A 311 22.31 4.71 -11.70
C ARG A 311 21.50 5.75 -12.47
N GLU A 312 22.15 6.56 -13.30
CA GLU A 312 21.46 7.65 -13.99
C GLU A 312 20.52 7.11 -15.06
N ALA A 313 20.93 6.10 -15.80
CA ALA A 313 20.07 5.42 -16.79
C ALA A 313 18.85 4.80 -16.12
N VAL A 314 19.02 4.07 -15.02
CA VAL A 314 17.92 3.46 -14.26
C VAL A 314 16.97 4.53 -13.69
N THR A 315 17.50 5.60 -13.07
CA THR A 315 16.69 6.71 -12.55
C THR A 315 15.88 7.39 -13.66
N ASN A 316 16.47 7.59 -14.85
CA ASN A 316 15.78 8.17 -15.99
C ASN A 316 14.66 7.28 -16.51
N GLU A 317 14.91 5.98 -16.66
CA GLU A 317 13.90 4.97 -17.05
C GLU A 317 12.73 4.95 -16.08
N MET A 318 13.00 4.90 -14.78
CA MET A 318 11.95 4.91 -13.74
C MET A 318 11.11 6.19 -13.79
N LYS A 319 11.74 7.37 -13.95
CA LYS A 319 11.04 8.66 -14.01
C LYS A 319 10.21 8.81 -15.27
N GLU A 320 10.69 8.36 -16.43
CA GLU A 320 9.92 8.37 -17.69
C GLU A 320 8.71 7.42 -17.58
N SER A 321 8.93 6.22 -17.07
CA SER A 321 7.88 5.24 -16.89
C SER A 321 6.85 5.68 -15.85
N TYR A 322 7.30 6.35 -14.78
CA TYR A 322 6.40 6.96 -13.80
C TYR A 322 5.46 8.00 -14.45
N GLY A 323 5.95 8.84 -15.36
CA GLY A 323 5.11 9.78 -16.10
C GLY A 323 3.98 9.08 -16.88
N LYS A 324 4.31 8.04 -17.62
CA LYS A 324 3.32 7.23 -18.37
C LYS A 324 2.34 6.51 -17.45
N LYS A 325 2.85 5.97 -16.32
CA LYS A 325 2.03 5.34 -15.29
C LYS A 325 1.04 6.35 -14.69
N LYS A 326 1.49 7.57 -14.41
CA LYS A 326 0.65 8.64 -13.86
C LYS A 326 -0.53 8.96 -14.78
N GLU A 327 -0.29 9.14 -16.08
CA GLU A 327 -1.34 9.42 -17.07
C GLU A 327 -2.39 8.29 -17.10
N ARG A 328 -1.95 7.04 -17.14
CA ARG A 328 -2.85 5.87 -17.10
C ARG A 328 -3.66 5.79 -15.80
N THR A 329 -3.02 6.04 -14.67
CA THR A 329 -3.66 5.99 -13.35
C THR A 329 -4.71 7.08 -13.18
N ILE A 330 -4.43 8.29 -13.68
CA ILE A 330 -5.41 9.39 -13.72
C ILE A 330 -6.65 8.96 -14.52
N ALA A 331 -6.47 8.44 -15.74
CA ALA A 331 -7.59 8.00 -16.56
C ALA A 331 -8.44 6.89 -15.88
N LEU A 332 -7.79 5.97 -15.14
CA LEU A 332 -8.49 4.94 -14.38
C LEU A 332 -9.31 5.53 -13.22
N TRP A 333 -8.79 6.54 -12.53
CA TRP A 333 -9.53 7.23 -11.49
C TRP A 333 -10.71 8.05 -12.05
N GLU A 334 -10.52 8.77 -13.17
CA GLU A 334 -11.59 9.50 -13.84
C GLU A 334 -12.74 8.57 -14.25
N GLU A 335 -12.44 7.34 -14.70
CA GLU A 335 -13.45 6.33 -15.04
C GLU A 335 -14.24 5.85 -13.81
N VAL A 336 -13.60 5.73 -12.65
CA VAL A 336 -14.24 5.20 -11.43
C VAL A 336 -15.03 6.29 -10.68
N LEU A 337 -14.59 7.56 -10.77
CA LEU A 337 -15.19 8.71 -10.06
C LEU A 337 -16.40 9.32 -10.81
N VAL A 338 -16.97 8.63 -11.77
CA VAL A 338 -18.16 9.06 -12.53
C VAL A 338 -19.45 8.79 -11.75
#